data_71e615b8a21f820bfa579465820dc3e3
#
_entry.id   71e615b8a21f820bfa579465820dc3e3
#
_cell.length_a   1.000
_cell.length_b   1.000
_cell.length_c   1.000
_cell.angle_alpha   90.00
_cell.angle_beta   90.00
_cell.angle_gamma   90.00
#
_symmetry.space_group_name_H-M   'P 1'
#
loop_
_entity.id
_entity.type
_entity.pdbx_description
1 polymer ?
#
loop_
_entity_poly.entity_id
_entity_poly.type
_entity_poly.pdbx_seq_one_letter_code
_entity_poly.pdbx_strand_id
1 'polypeptide(L)'
;PDFAEREAARCLSCGSACLRCVEVCPNRANIAIPVPTGGASPFSQGLQIIHIDDLCNQCGNCGFFCPYEGKPYEEKSTLFSNSSALEQSTNPGFAFIYTEAGKGEKPALLVRTNKALLAPAGPEKLDYKDWQAKTSTDPIIALAWQILKEHPYLLSDQTRQS
;
A
#
# COMPACT_ATOMS: atom_id res chain seq x y z
N PRO A 1 29.70 25.78 10.10
CA PRO A 1 29.08 24.51 10.53
C PRO A 1 30.13 23.43 10.50
N ASP A 2 30.25 22.73 11.63
CA ASP A 2 31.14 21.60 11.82
C ASP A 2 30.82 20.49 10.80
N PHE A 3 31.81 19.66 10.48
CA PHE A 3 31.63 18.50 9.58
C PHE A 3 30.50 17.61 10.05
N ALA A 4 30.39 17.37 11.35
CA ALA A 4 29.34 16.56 11.94
C ALA A 4 27.92 17.13 11.69
N GLU A 5 27.74 18.44 11.78
CA GLU A 5 26.45 19.10 11.46
C GLU A 5 26.07 18.97 9.99
N ARG A 6 27.05 19.09 9.09
CA ARG A 6 26.80 18.91 7.65
C ARG A 6 26.44 17.48 7.30
N GLU A 7 27.09 16.48 7.88
CA GLU A 7 26.78 15.08 7.66
C GLU A 7 25.44 14.68 8.31
N ALA A 8 25.12 15.22 9.48
CA ALA A 8 23.81 15.04 10.09
C ALA A 8 22.68 15.64 9.25
N ALA A 9 22.88 16.84 8.67
CA ALA A 9 21.93 17.46 7.77
C ALA A 9 21.72 16.64 6.49
N ARG A 10 22.76 15.98 5.97
CA ARG A 10 22.62 15.06 4.82
C ARG A 10 21.82 13.81 5.17
N CYS A 11 22.01 13.23 6.35
CA CYS A 11 21.22 12.10 6.83
C CYS A 11 19.75 12.45 7.02
N LEU A 12 19.45 13.67 7.47
CA LEU A 12 18.08 14.16 7.64
C LEU A 12 17.35 14.47 6.32
N SER A 13 18.09 14.77 5.25
CA SER A 13 17.49 15.00 3.93
C SER A 13 17.03 13.71 3.23
N CYS A 14 17.43 12.55 3.68
CA CYS A 14 16.88 11.25 3.23
C CYS A 14 15.46 10.97 3.78
N GLY A 15 14.89 11.88 4.51
CA GLY A 15 13.94 11.76 5.58
C GLY A 15 12.48 11.55 5.24
N SER A 16 12.11 10.88 4.15
CA SER A 16 10.68 10.70 3.90
C SER A 16 10.16 9.32 4.32
N ALA A 17 10.95 8.28 4.20
CA ALA A 17 10.59 6.93 4.61
C ALA A 17 11.84 6.02 4.60
N CYS A 18 11.87 5.01 5.46
CA CYS A 18 12.82 3.93 5.32
C CYS A 18 12.46 3.07 4.10
N LEU A 19 13.32 3.01 3.09
CA LEU A 19 13.11 2.27 1.84
C LEU A 19 13.80 0.89 1.82
N ARG A 20 14.33 0.43 2.95
CA ARG A 20 15.10 -0.82 3.00
C ARG A 20 14.35 -2.02 2.44
N CYS A 21 13.07 -2.18 2.76
CA CYS A 21 12.25 -3.27 2.24
C CYS A 21 12.00 -3.18 0.72
N VAL A 22 12.05 -1.98 0.14
CA VAL A 22 11.98 -1.77 -1.31
C VAL A 22 13.28 -2.20 -1.98
N GLU A 23 14.43 -1.77 -1.40
CA GLU A 23 15.75 -2.03 -1.96
C GLU A 23 16.14 -3.51 -1.95
N VAL A 24 15.83 -4.23 -0.86
CA VAL A 24 16.24 -5.63 -0.68
C VAL A 24 15.28 -6.66 -1.26
N CYS A 25 14.14 -6.22 -1.79
CA CYS A 25 13.16 -7.13 -2.38
C CYS A 25 13.60 -7.60 -3.77
N PRO A 26 13.97 -8.88 -3.96
CA PRO A 26 14.44 -9.37 -5.26
C PRO A 26 13.36 -9.35 -6.33
N ASN A 27 12.10 -9.51 -5.93
CA ASN A 27 10.94 -9.53 -6.83
C ASN A 27 10.27 -8.17 -6.99
N ARG A 28 10.80 -7.13 -6.32
CA ARG A 28 10.21 -5.77 -6.32
C ARG A 28 8.75 -5.73 -5.86
N ALA A 29 8.38 -6.63 -4.95
CA ALA A 29 7.05 -6.68 -4.38
C ALA A 29 6.75 -5.50 -3.44
N ASN A 30 7.77 -4.82 -2.91
CA ASN A 30 7.59 -3.59 -2.16
C ASN A 30 7.94 -2.39 -3.04
N ILE A 31 7.02 -1.45 -3.15
CA ILE A 31 7.15 -0.25 -4.00
C ILE A 31 6.89 0.98 -3.15
N ALA A 32 7.74 2.00 -3.29
CA ALA A 32 7.50 3.31 -2.70
C ALA A 32 6.72 4.18 -3.69
N ILE A 33 5.61 4.73 -3.24
CA ILE A 33 4.81 5.65 -4.03
C ILE A 33 4.71 7.01 -3.36
N PRO A 34 4.78 8.11 -4.12
CA PRO A 34 4.55 9.45 -3.60
C PRO A 34 3.08 9.62 -3.24
N VAL A 35 2.82 10.28 -2.12
CA VAL A 35 1.48 10.60 -1.65
C VAL A 35 1.43 12.06 -1.19
N PRO A 36 0.27 12.73 -1.33
CA PRO A 36 0.11 14.09 -0.83
C PRO A 36 0.20 14.12 0.71
N THR A 37 0.80 15.19 1.25
CA THR A 37 0.86 15.46 2.70
C THR A 37 0.19 16.79 3.02
N GLY A 38 -0.30 16.92 4.24
CA GLY A 38 -0.96 18.14 4.71
C GLY A 38 -2.44 18.25 4.29
N GLY A 39 -3.13 19.28 4.77
CA GLY A 39 -4.56 19.46 4.53
C GLY A 39 -5.39 18.28 5.04
N ALA A 40 -6.24 17.74 4.19
CA ALA A 40 -7.09 16.58 4.49
C ALA A 40 -6.42 15.22 4.21
N SER A 41 -5.11 15.18 3.96
CA SER A 41 -4.39 13.92 3.73
C SER A 41 -4.19 13.17 5.04
N PRO A 42 -4.42 11.83 5.08
CA PRO A 42 -4.13 11.01 6.25
C PRO A 42 -2.62 10.70 6.39
N PHE A 43 -1.79 11.13 5.43
CA PHE A 43 -0.36 10.84 5.42
C PHE A 43 0.46 11.98 6.02
N SER A 44 1.33 11.63 6.96
CA SER A 44 2.33 12.55 7.53
C SER A 44 3.63 12.59 6.73
N GLN A 45 3.90 11.59 5.89
CA GLN A 45 5.10 11.44 5.08
C GLN A 45 4.74 11.37 3.59
N GLY A 46 5.54 12.02 2.75
CA GLY A 46 5.32 12.12 1.31
C GLY A 46 5.58 10.85 0.50
N LEU A 47 6.06 9.78 1.15
CA LEU A 47 6.23 8.46 0.55
C LEU A 47 5.54 7.40 1.40
N GLN A 48 4.82 6.51 0.74
CA GLN A 48 4.24 5.32 1.36
C GLN A 48 4.74 4.07 0.64
N ILE A 49 4.88 2.98 1.39
CA ILE A 49 5.28 1.69 0.82
C ILE A 49 4.03 0.85 0.66
N ILE A 50 3.81 0.39 -0.56
CA ILE A 50 2.81 -0.62 -0.91
C ILE A 50 3.48 -1.96 -1.15
N HIS A 51 2.87 -3.02 -0.66
CA HIS A 51 3.24 -4.40 -0.96
C HIS A 51 2.35 -4.93 -2.09
N ILE A 52 2.93 -5.61 -3.07
CA ILE A 52 2.20 -6.23 -4.18
C ILE A 52 2.20 -7.75 -3.94
N ASP A 53 1.04 -8.31 -3.66
CA ASP A 53 0.89 -9.72 -3.26
C ASP A 53 1.44 -10.68 -4.32
N ASP A 54 1.01 -10.53 -5.57
CA ASP A 54 1.39 -11.42 -6.69
C ASP A 54 2.89 -11.46 -6.98
N LEU A 55 3.64 -10.43 -6.59
CA LEU A 55 5.08 -10.37 -6.79
C LEU A 55 5.86 -10.97 -5.61
N CYS A 56 5.19 -11.25 -4.50
CA CYS A 56 5.85 -11.72 -3.27
C CYS A 56 5.95 -13.23 -3.23
N ASN A 57 7.16 -13.76 -3.13
CA ASN A 57 7.42 -15.17 -2.87
C ASN A 57 7.73 -15.48 -1.39
N GLN A 58 7.47 -14.54 -0.49
CA GLN A 58 7.67 -14.67 0.95
C GLN A 58 9.10 -15.09 1.36
N CYS A 59 10.12 -14.64 0.62
CA CYS A 59 11.52 -14.99 0.89
C CYS A 59 12.07 -14.44 2.22
N GLY A 60 11.35 -13.52 2.89
CA GLY A 60 11.72 -12.97 4.20
C GLY A 60 12.78 -11.86 4.18
N ASN A 61 13.43 -11.56 3.04
CA ASN A 61 14.52 -10.57 2.98
C ASN A 61 14.11 -9.19 3.52
N CYS A 62 12.92 -8.71 3.20
CA CYS A 62 12.46 -7.41 3.67
C CYS A 62 12.28 -7.35 5.19
N GLY A 63 11.94 -8.48 5.83
CA GLY A 63 11.90 -8.59 7.29
C GLY A 63 13.30 -8.71 7.88
N PHE A 64 14.17 -9.56 7.30
CA PHE A 64 15.53 -9.75 7.79
C PHE A 64 16.35 -8.47 7.79
N PHE A 65 16.21 -7.63 6.77
CA PHE A 65 16.92 -6.36 6.66
C PHE A 65 16.14 -5.16 7.23
N CYS A 66 14.98 -5.39 7.87
CA CYS A 66 14.19 -4.32 8.47
C CYS A 66 14.88 -3.76 9.73
N PRO A 67 15.27 -2.47 9.77
CA PRO A 67 15.91 -1.89 10.96
C PRO A 67 14.96 -1.72 12.16
N TYR A 68 13.67 -1.93 11.94
CA TYR A 68 12.60 -1.84 12.95
C TYR A 68 12.05 -3.22 13.36
N GLU A 69 12.74 -4.30 12.98
CA GLU A 69 12.34 -5.68 13.30
C GLU A 69 10.92 -6.04 12.80
N GLY A 70 10.41 -5.29 11.82
CA GLY A 70 9.09 -5.51 11.23
C GLY A 70 9.11 -6.55 10.12
N LYS A 71 7.89 -6.96 9.72
CA LYS A 71 7.66 -7.86 8.58
C LYS A 71 6.91 -7.12 7.46
N PRO A 72 7.60 -6.34 6.62
CA PRO A 72 6.94 -5.50 5.62
C PRO A 72 5.98 -6.25 4.70
N TYR A 73 6.25 -7.52 4.40
CA TYR A 73 5.40 -8.38 3.57
C TYR A 73 4.09 -8.83 4.26
N GLU A 74 3.95 -8.62 5.58
CA GLU A 74 2.73 -8.88 6.35
C GLU A 74 2.06 -7.58 6.85
N GLU A 75 2.85 -6.54 7.10
CA GLU A 75 2.42 -5.35 7.83
C GLU A 75 2.12 -4.14 6.94
N LYS A 76 2.74 -4.08 5.76
CA LYS A 76 2.48 -2.97 4.83
C LYS A 76 1.15 -3.15 4.12
N SER A 77 0.52 -2.03 3.78
CA SER A 77 -0.69 -2.06 2.96
C SER A 77 -0.43 -2.86 1.69
N THR A 78 -1.22 -3.91 1.47
CA THR A 78 -1.03 -4.85 0.37
C THR A 78 -2.05 -4.59 -0.73
N LEU A 79 -1.59 -4.48 -1.97
CA LEU A 79 -2.43 -4.53 -3.16
C LEU A 79 -2.57 -6.00 -3.58
N PHE A 80 -3.79 -6.49 -3.57
CA PHE A 80 -4.14 -7.83 -4.04
C PHE A 80 -4.69 -7.79 -5.46
N SER A 81 -4.38 -8.79 -6.25
CA SER A 81 -4.85 -8.89 -7.65
C SER A 81 -6.35 -9.16 -7.76
N ASN A 82 -6.94 -9.81 -6.75
CA ASN A 82 -8.35 -10.16 -6.75
C ASN A 82 -8.92 -10.28 -5.33
N SER A 83 -10.24 -10.39 -5.24
CA SER A 83 -10.96 -10.52 -3.96
C SER A 83 -10.60 -11.79 -3.20
N SER A 84 -10.43 -12.91 -3.92
CA SER A 84 -10.11 -14.20 -3.29
C SER A 84 -8.75 -14.17 -2.60
N ALA A 85 -7.73 -13.56 -3.20
CA ALA A 85 -6.42 -13.40 -2.59
C ALA A 85 -6.51 -12.57 -1.30
N LEU A 86 -7.26 -11.47 -1.31
CA LEU A 86 -7.47 -10.66 -0.12
C LEU A 86 -8.23 -11.45 0.97
N GLU A 87 -9.28 -12.20 0.61
CA GLU A 87 -10.09 -12.97 1.56
C GLU A 87 -9.27 -14.05 2.27
N GLN A 88 -8.36 -14.71 1.55
CA GLN A 88 -7.48 -15.75 2.08
C GLN A 88 -6.29 -15.21 2.88
N SER A 89 -5.95 -13.94 2.73
CA SER A 89 -4.86 -13.29 3.43
C SER A 89 -5.31 -12.69 4.77
N THR A 90 -4.38 -12.54 5.70
CA THR A 90 -4.57 -11.78 6.95
C THR A 90 -3.98 -10.37 6.86
N ASN A 91 -3.26 -10.06 5.80
CA ASN A 91 -2.57 -8.78 5.62
C ASN A 91 -3.58 -7.63 5.47
N PRO A 92 -3.26 -6.45 6.01
CA PRO A 92 -4.00 -5.24 5.71
C PRO A 92 -3.81 -4.87 4.23
N GLY A 93 -4.87 -4.43 3.58
CA GLY A 93 -4.75 -4.07 2.17
C GLY A 93 -6.08 -4.00 1.46
N PHE A 94 -6.02 -4.03 0.13
CA PHE A 94 -7.20 -3.84 -0.69
C PHE A 94 -7.06 -4.54 -2.06
N ALA A 95 -8.23 -4.80 -2.66
CA ALA A 95 -8.38 -5.24 -4.05
C ALA A 95 -9.44 -4.38 -4.75
N PHE A 96 -9.23 -4.09 -6.03
CA PHE A 96 -10.24 -3.44 -6.86
C PHE A 96 -11.15 -4.49 -7.49
N ILE A 97 -12.45 -4.24 -7.46
CA ILE A 97 -13.46 -5.11 -8.06
C ILE A 97 -14.07 -4.36 -9.24
N TYR A 98 -13.82 -4.89 -10.43
CA TYR A 98 -14.44 -4.41 -11.67
C TYR A 98 -15.67 -5.27 -11.97
N THR A 99 -16.78 -4.63 -12.35
CA THR A 99 -17.98 -5.35 -12.79
C THR A 99 -17.88 -5.66 -14.29
N GLU A 100 -18.52 -6.73 -14.75
CA GLU A 100 -18.48 -7.15 -16.18
C GLU A 100 -19.11 -6.12 -17.14
N ALA A 101 -19.83 -5.14 -16.63
CA ALA A 101 -20.64 -4.21 -17.40
C ALA A 101 -19.88 -3.15 -18.20
N GLY A 102 -18.54 -3.07 -18.13
CA GLY A 102 -17.88 -2.19 -19.07
C GLY A 102 -16.53 -1.61 -18.70
N LYS A 103 -15.66 -1.55 -19.70
CA LYS A 103 -14.45 -0.72 -19.70
C LYS A 103 -14.84 0.76 -19.53
N GLY A 104 -14.67 1.30 -18.33
CA GLY A 104 -14.99 2.69 -18.00
C GLY A 104 -15.73 2.88 -16.68
N GLU A 105 -16.22 1.83 -16.08
CA GLU A 105 -16.86 1.90 -14.76
C GLU A 105 -15.80 2.00 -13.64
N LYS A 106 -16.12 2.82 -12.66
CA LYS A 106 -15.24 3.04 -11.49
C LYS A 106 -15.32 1.81 -10.59
N PRO A 107 -14.16 1.21 -10.19
CA PRO A 107 -14.17 -0.04 -9.45
C PRO A 107 -14.74 0.14 -8.03
N ALA A 108 -15.41 -0.89 -7.53
CA ALA A 108 -15.61 -1.05 -6.10
C ALA A 108 -14.29 -1.44 -5.43
N LEU A 109 -14.16 -1.15 -4.13
CA LEU A 109 -13.00 -1.46 -3.33
C LEU A 109 -13.35 -2.52 -2.29
N LEU A 110 -12.61 -3.62 -2.27
CA LEU A 110 -12.59 -4.54 -1.15
C LEU A 110 -11.39 -4.18 -0.28
N VAL A 111 -11.62 -3.88 1.00
CA VAL A 111 -10.57 -3.38 1.90
C VAL A 111 -10.55 -4.14 3.22
N ARG A 112 -9.36 -4.42 3.71
CA ARG A 112 -9.12 -4.88 5.08
C ARG A 112 -8.27 -3.86 5.81
N THR A 113 -8.84 -3.17 6.77
CA THR A 113 -8.16 -2.22 7.63
C THR A 113 -7.68 -2.93 8.89
N ASN A 114 -6.43 -2.70 9.27
CA ASN A 114 -5.82 -3.33 10.44
C ASN A 114 -6.37 -2.69 11.73
N LYS A 115 -7.62 -2.95 12.07
CA LYS A 115 -8.27 -2.42 13.29
C LYS A 115 -8.51 -3.45 14.39
N ALA A 116 -8.12 -4.71 14.23
CA ALA A 116 -8.44 -5.73 15.25
C ALA A 116 -7.21 -6.54 15.65
N LEU A 117 -6.70 -6.25 16.82
CA LEU A 117 -5.79 -7.14 17.58
C LEU A 117 -6.46 -8.43 18.07
N LEU A 118 -7.78 -8.59 17.95
CA LEU A 118 -8.53 -9.68 18.57
C LEU A 118 -9.34 -10.59 17.63
N ALA A 119 -9.61 -10.17 16.42
CA ALA A 119 -10.07 -11.03 15.31
C ALA A 119 -9.94 -10.22 14.03
N PRO A 120 -9.34 -10.74 12.95
CA PRO A 120 -9.37 -10.05 11.68
C PRO A 120 -10.82 -9.91 11.24
N ALA A 121 -11.36 -8.69 11.28
CA ALA A 121 -12.62 -8.41 10.63
C ALA A 121 -12.45 -8.80 9.15
N GLY A 122 -13.44 -9.49 8.60
CA GLY A 122 -13.46 -9.80 7.18
C GLY A 122 -13.29 -8.52 6.33
N PRO A 123 -12.89 -8.64 5.06
CA PRO A 123 -12.77 -7.48 4.20
C PRO A 123 -14.11 -6.81 3.99
N GLU A 124 -14.13 -5.48 4.01
CA GLU A 124 -15.30 -4.64 3.75
C GLU A 124 -15.35 -4.30 2.25
N LYS A 125 -16.50 -4.50 1.60
CA LYS A 125 -16.73 -4.04 0.24
C LYS A 125 -17.35 -2.65 0.26
N LEU A 126 -16.71 -1.72 -0.44
CA LEU A 126 -17.15 -0.33 -0.56
C LEU A 126 -17.43 0.01 -2.02
N ASP A 127 -18.59 0.62 -2.28
CA ASP A 127 -18.87 1.19 -3.60
C ASP A 127 -18.01 2.44 -3.84
N TYR A 128 -17.83 2.81 -5.11
CA TYR A 128 -16.94 3.91 -5.49
C TYR A 128 -17.21 5.22 -4.74
N LYS A 129 -18.47 5.60 -4.57
CA LYS A 129 -18.83 6.83 -3.87
C LYS A 129 -18.47 6.79 -2.38
N ASP A 130 -18.67 5.64 -1.76
CA ASP A 130 -18.44 5.46 -0.32
C ASP A 130 -16.96 5.47 0.02
N TRP A 131 -16.13 4.76 -0.75
CA TRP A 131 -14.70 4.76 -0.47
C TRP A 131 -14.01 6.07 -0.88
N GLN A 132 -14.53 6.77 -1.93
CA GLN A 132 -14.06 8.11 -2.25
C GLN A 132 -14.24 9.08 -1.08
N ALA A 133 -15.35 9.00 -0.36
CA ALA A 133 -15.61 9.85 0.81
C ALA A 133 -14.67 9.55 1.99
N LYS A 134 -14.17 8.32 2.10
CA LYS A 134 -13.27 7.87 3.18
C LYS A 134 -11.78 8.17 2.92
N THR A 135 -11.40 8.71 1.77
CA THR A 135 -9.98 8.95 1.40
C THR A 135 -9.23 9.91 2.32
N SER A 136 -9.93 10.79 3.00
CA SER A 136 -9.32 11.74 3.95
C SER A 136 -9.13 11.16 5.36
N THR A 137 -9.75 10.03 5.67
CA THR A 137 -9.80 9.49 7.03
C THR A 137 -9.13 8.14 7.19
N ASP A 138 -9.06 7.35 6.13
CA ASP A 138 -8.46 6.02 6.15
C ASP A 138 -7.23 5.97 5.23
N PRO A 139 -6.02 5.71 5.79
CA PRO A 139 -4.79 5.71 4.99
C PRO A 139 -4.73 4.59 3.94
N ILE A 140 -5.37 3.43 4.17
CA ILE A 140 -5.39 2.33 3.19
C ILE A 140 -6.29 2.71 2.02
N ILE A 141 -7.44 3.30 2.28
CA ILE A 141 -8.36 3.79 1.24
C ILE A 141 -7.73 4.97 0.48
N ALA A 142 -7.05 5.89 1.17
CA ALA A 142 -6.31 6.96 0.52
C ALA A 142 -5.21 6.43 -0.41
N LEU A 143 -4.51 5.37 0.01
CA LEU A 143 -3.49 4.72 -0.80
C LEU A 143 -4.09 4.05 -2.04
N ALA A 144 -5.23 3.37 -1.90
CA ALA A 144 -5.97 2.80 -3.02
C ALA A 144 -6.38 3.90 -4.03
N TRP A 145 -6.85 5.05 -3.54
CA TRP A 145 -7.18 6.19 -4.38
C TRP A 145 -5.99 6.72 -5.15
N GLN A 146 -4.85 6.86 -4.48
CA GLN A 146 -3.62 7.33 -5.10
C GLN A 146 -3.16 6.37 -6.21
N ILE A 147 -3.23 5.06 -5.95
CA ILE A 147 -2.87 4.04 -6.94
C ILE A 147 -3.79 4.09 -8.14
N LEU A 148 -5.10 4.16 -7.94
CA LEU A 148 -6.06 4.22 -9.05
C LEU A 148 -5.83 5.43 -9.96
N LYS A 149 -5.46 6.58 -9.38
CA LYS A 149 -5.28 7.83 -10.13
C LYS A 149 -3.92 7.96 -10.78
N GLU A 150 -2.87 7.72 -10.02
CA GLU A 150 -1.51 8.10 -10.43
C GLU A 150 -0.65 6.89 -10.84
N HIS A 151 -1.06 5.67 -10.44
CA HIS A 151 -0.29 4.45 -10.67
C HIS A 151 -1.14 3.31 -11.29
N PRO A 152 -1.97 3.59 -12.32
CA PRO A 152 -2.85 2.56 -12.89
C PRO A 152 -2.09 1.38 -13.51
N TYR A 153 -0.81 1.55 -13.81
CA TYR A 153 0.05 0.48 -14.31
C TYR A 153 0.23 -0.67 -13.29
N LEU A 154 0.04 -0.42 -12.00
CA LEU A 154 0.06 -1.47 -10.97
C LEU A 154 -1.18 -2.36 -11.01
N LEU A 155 -2.20 -1.96 -11.76
CA LEU A 155 -3.47 -2.67 -11.88
C LEU A 155 -3.60 -3.45 -13.20
N SER A 156 -2.56 -3.44 -14.06
CA SER A 156 -2.64 -3.97 -15.42
C SER A 156 -2.96 -5.46 -15.50
N ASP A 157 -2.63 -6.24 -14.47
CA ASP A 157 -2.93 -7.67 -14.43
C ASP A 157 -4.34 -7.97 -13.88
N GLN A 158 -4.95 -7.04 -13.15
CA GLN A 158 -6.31 -7.20 -12.61
C GLN A 158 -7.38 -7.11 -13.70
N THR A 159 -7.09 -6.43 -14.80
CA THR A 159 -8.02 -6.29 -15.95
C THR A 159 -7.94 -7.45 -16.94
N ARG A 160 -6.99 -8.39 -16.77
CA ARG A 160 -6.79 -9.53 -17.69
C ARG A 160 -7.42 -10.84 -17.23
N GLN A 161 -7.93 -10.91 -15.99
CA GLN A 161 -8.48 -12.12 -15.39
C GLN A 161 -10.01 -12.09 -15.25
N SER A 162 -10.68 -11.21 -16.00
CA SER A 162 -12.15 -11.19 -16.14
C SER A 162 -12.60 -11.72 -17.48
#